data_d9d295bb14e8ef797d01946e7dfe0513
#
_entry.id   d9d295bb14e8ef797d01946e7dfe0513
#
_cell.length_a   1.000
_cell.length_b   1.000
_cell.length_c   1.000
_cell.angle_alpha   90.00
_cell.angle_beta   90.00
_cell.angle_gamma   90.00
#
_symmetry.space_group_name_H-M   'P 1'
#
loop_
_entity.id
_entity.type
_entity.pdbx_description
1 polymer ?
#
loop_
_entity_poly.entity_id
_entity_poly.type
_entity_poly.pdbx_seq_one_letter_code
_entity_poly.pdbx_strand_id
1 'polypeptide(L)' 'MSIYSTEIVDIPCPYCGETIDVVVDLSVESQEYIEDCSVCCRPIVMTATVIEGVPHVAVRHENE' A
#
# COMPACT_ATOMS: atom_id res chain seq x y z
N MET A 1 0.09 -25.58 -4.36
CA MET A 1 0.24 -24.78 -3.13
C MET A 1 0.76 -23.40 -3.44
N SER A 2 0.13 -22.41 -2.90
CA SER A 2 0.58 -21.05 -3.11
C SER A 2 1.78 -20.75 -2.21
N ILE A 3 2.84 -20.21 -2.79
CA ILE A 3 3.99 -19.77 -2.03
C ILE A 3 3.93 -18.26 -1.76
N TYR A 4 2.88 -17.64 -2.26
CA TYR A 4 2.68 -16.21 -2.06
C TYR A 4 1.44 -15.99 -1.22
N SER A 5 1.56 -15.10 -0.28
CA SER A 5 0.43 -14.64 0.51
C SER A 5 0.28 -13.16 0.23
N THR A 6 -0.67 -12.82 -0.62
CA THR A 6 -0.91 -11.43 -0.97
C THR A 6 -2.36 -11.08 -0.70
N GLU A 7 -2.60 -9.81 -0.45
CA GLU A 7 -3.95 -9.32 -0.22
C GLU A 7 -4.07 -7.94 -0.83
N ILE A 8 -5.23 -7.67 -1.41
CA ILE A 8 -5.51 -6.37 -1.98
C ILE A 8 -6.11 -5.50 -0.89
N VAL A 9 -5.52 -4.34 -0.68
CA VAL A 9 -5.94 -3.38 0.35
C VAL A 9 -6.33 -2.08 -0.32
N ASP A 10 -7.49 -1.56 0.04
CA ASP A 10 -7.95 -0.27 -0.48
C ASP A 10 -7.39 0.84 0.40
N ILE A 11 -6.77 1.83 -0.24
CA ILE A 11 -6.19 2.95 0.48
C ILE A 11 -6.66 4.27 -0.17
N PRO A 12 -6.75 5.34 0.62
CA PRO A 12 -7.06 6.65 0.04
C PRO A 12 -5.81 7.31 -0.50
N CYS A 13 -5.92 7.92 -1.67
CA CYS A 13 -4.83 8.72 -2.21
C CYS A 13 -4.70 9.99 -1.38
N PRO A 14 -3.51 10.30 -0.85
CA PRO A 14 -3.35 11.50 -0.01
C PRO A 14 -3.41 12.81 -0.80
N TYR A 15 -3.39 12.72 -2.13
CA TYR A 15 -3.45 13.92 -2.96
C TYR A 15 -4.86 14.23 -3.45
N CYS A 16 -5.54 13.25 -4.01
CA CYS A 16 -6.85 13.49 -4.63
C CYS A 16 -8.01 12.89 -3.85
N GLY A 17 -7.72 12.06 -2.84
CA GLY A 17 -8.77 11.47 -2.01
C GLY A 17 -9.48 10.27 -2.61
N GLU A 18 -9.11 9.85 -3.80
CA GLU A 18 -9.73 8.69 -4.41
C GLU A 18 -9.21 7.41 -3.79
N THR A 19 -10.06 6.40 -3.74
CA THR A 19 -9.67 5.10 -3.22
C THR A 19 -8.97 4.31 -4.32
N ILE A 20 -7.79 3.82 -4.01
CA ILE A 20 -7.04 2.96 -4.93
C ILE A 20 -6.74 1.65 -4.23
N ASP A 21 -6.51 0.61 -5.00
CA ASP A 21 -6.18 -0.69 -4.44
C ASP A 21 -4.71 -1.01 -4.66
N VAL A 22 -4.09 -1.61 -3.67
CA VAL A 22 -2.70 -2.01 -3.72
C VAL A 22 -2.57 -3.44 -3.24
N VAL A 23 -1.54 -4.12 -3.71
CA VAL A 23 -1.27 -5.50 -3.32
C VAL A 23 -0.19 -5.50 -2.23
N VAL A 24 -0.50 -6.14 -1.13
CA VAL A 24 0.42 -6.27 0.00
C VAL A 24 0.87 -7.71 0.12
N ASP A 25 2.17 -7.92 0.22
CA ASP A 25 2.75 -9.24 0.41
C ASP A 25 2.76 -9.56 1.89
N LEU A 26 1.94 -10.51 2.31
CA LEU A 26 1.78 -10.86 3.71
C LEU A 26 2.96 -11.66 4.27
N SER A 27 3.85 -12.11 3.41
CA SER A 27 5.03 -12.85 3.86
C SER A 27 6.15 -11.92 4.32
N VAL A 28 6.02 -10.62 4.09
CA VAL A 28 7.00 -9.62 4.50
C VAL A 28 6.40 -8.78 5.61
N GLU A 29 7.06 -8.76 6.77
CA GLU A 29 6.51 -8.07 7.95
C GLU A 29 6.45 -6.56 7.78
N SER A 30 7.42 -6.00 7.07
CA SER A 30 7.48 -4.55 6.88
C SER A 30 8.06 -4.26 5.52
N GLN A 31 7.42 -3.40 4.77
CA GLN A 31 7.88 -3.04 3.44
C GLN A 31 7.48 -1.60 3.15
N GLU A 32 8.35 -0.92 2.43
CA GLU A 32 8.09 0.46 2.03
C GLU A 32 8.34 0.57 0.54
N TYR A 33 7.42 1.22 -0.16
CA TYR A 33 7.54 1.38 -1.60
C TYR A 33 6.72 2.57 -2.04
N ILE A 34 6.92 2.95 -3.29
CA ILE A 34 6.24 4.10 -3.88
C ILE A 34 5.37 3.61 -5.01
N GLU A 35 4.10 4.00 -4.99
CA GLU A 35 3.14 3.67 -6.03
C GLU A 35 2.52 4.95 -6.57
N ASP A 36 2.26 4.97 -7.87
CA ASP A 36 1.60 6.12 -8.47
C ASP A 36 0.09 5.98 -8.35
N CYS A 37 -0.55 7.08 -8.00
CA CYS A 37 -2.01 7.10 -7.99
C CYS A 37 -2.53 6.94 -9.41
N SER A 38 -3.51 6.06 -9.58
CA SER A 38 -4.08 5.82 -10.91
C SER A 38 -4.98 6.95 -11.38
N VAL A 39 -5.31 7.89 -10.51
CA VAL A 39 -6.21 8.99 -10.84
C VAL A 39 -5.42 10.28 -11.08
N CYS A 40 -4.58 10.66 -10.13
CA CYS A 40 -3.84 11.92 -10.25
C CYS A 40 -2.39 11.73 -10.67
N CYS A 41 -1.94 10.50 -10.79
CA CYS A 41 -0.59 10.14 -11.26
C CYS A 41 0.54 10.69 -10.40
N ARG A 42 0.28 10.91 -9.12
CA ARG A 42 1.30 11.40 -8.21
C ARG A 42 1.87 10.25 -7.38
N PRO A 43 3.14 10.32 -7.02
CA PRO A 43 3.76 9.25 -6.24
C PRO A 43 3.30 9.27 -4.79
N ILE A 44 2.92 8.11 -4.30
CA ILE A 44 2.45 7.92 -2.93
C ILE A 44 3.45 7.04 -2.23
N VAL A 45 3.97 7.50 -1.11
CA VAL A 45 4.86 6.67 -0.29
C VAL A 45 4.00 5.80 0.62
N MET A 46 4.18 4.51 0.51
CA MET A 46 3.41 3.54 1.26
C MET A 46 4.31 2.74 2.19
N THR A 47 3.84 2.55 3.41
CA THR A 47 4.50 1.67 4.35
C THR A 47 3.51 0.58 4.72
N ALA A 48 3.80 -0.64 4.35
CA ALA A 48 2.96 -1.78 4.66
C ALA A 48 3.57 -2.58 5.79
N THR A 49 2.77 -2.86 6.81
CA THR A 49 3.21 -3.65 7.95
C THR A 49 2.21 -4.77 8.14
N VAL A 50 2.72 -5.99 8.32
CA VAL A 50 1.85 -7.14 8.54
C VAL A 50 1.98 -7.56 10.00
N ILE A 51 0.87 -7.52 10.73
CA ILE A 51 0.83 -7.89 12.14
C ILE A 51 -0.19 -9.01 12.30
N GLU A 52 0.29 -10.17 12.75
CA GLU A 52 -0.55 -11.36 12.93
C GLU A 52 -1.35 -11.71 11.68
N GLY A 53 -0.71 -11.58 10.53
CA GLY A 53 -1.34 -11.90 9.25
C GLY A 53 -2.27 -10.83 8.72
N VAL A 54 -2.37 -9.69 9.40
CA VAL A 54 -3.25 -8.60 8.99
C VAL A 54 -2.41 -7.46 8.42
N PRO A 55 -2.67 -7.05 7.17
CA PRO A 55 -1.90 -5.98 6.58
C PRO A 55 -2.37 -4.61 7.05
N HIS A 56 -1.42 -3.74 7.34
CA HIS A 56 -1.66 -2.36 7.71
C HIS A 56 -0.87 -1.48 6.75
N VAL A 57 -1.54 -0.59 6.04
CA VAL A 57 -0.87 0.25 5.06
C VAL A 57 -1.05 1.71 5.45
N ALA A 58 0.06 2.41 5.59
CA ALA A 58 0.07 3.84 5.81
C ALA A 58 0.51 4.52 4.52
N VAL A 59 -0.12 5.64 4.18
CA VAL A 59 0.21 6.39 2.99
C VAL A 59 0.56 7.82 3.36
N ARG A 60 1.45 8.42 2.58
CA ARG A 60 1.81 9.82 2.80
C ARG A 60 2.29 10.43 1.49
N HIS A 61 2.36 11.76 1.48
CA HIS A 61 2.89 12.49 0.34
C HIS A 61 4.39 12.25 0.25
N GLU A 62 4.90 12.35 -0.96
CA GLU A 62 6.33 12.16 -1.18
C GLU A 62 7.18 13.17 -0.42
N ASN A 63 6.65 14.36 -0.22
CA ASN A 63 7.38 15.46 0.40
C ASN A 63 7.21 15.56 1.91
N GLU A 64 6.60 14.57 2.52
CA GLU A 64 6.45 14.57 3.98
C GLU A 64 7.63 13.93 4.67
#